data_2071dd370555efd4e941e57f43294e71
#
_entry.id   2071dd370555efd4e941e57f43294e71
#
_cell.length_a   1.000
_cell.length_b   1.000
_cell.length_c   1.000
_cell.angle_alpha   90.00
_cell.angle_beta   90.00
_cell.angle_gamma   90.00
#
_symmetry.space_group_name_H-M   'P 1'
#
loop_
_entity.id
_entity.type
_entity.pdbx_description
1 polymer ?
#
loop_
_entity_poly.entity_id
_entity_poly.type
_entity_poly.pdbx_seq_one_letter_code
_entity_poly.pdbx_strand_id
1 'polypeptide(L)'
;MANPLKQLAGQTVIYGLSTILARIINFLFVPIYTRLLTPESYGVVTEFMAYIAVLQVVLVMGLETGCFRFANKEGVDPKKVYSNAFVSVFCISATFLALMIAFAGPISAALGYEGYSSCIMYTGGILALDSVTAILFAKLRQENKALKFAIFKTIKIITETAANLFLFLWFPKHVVSAPWLLNFIPEIPDFSYVIFAIFISCIVCGLLFIPEYLRLSFSLDPKLLRQMLAYSLPLMVAALPGIINDFLDRILFRYFDTNAEAWRSSLGLYQAAVKLAVIMNLFIQMFRYAAEPFFFRRAKEKDSRELYASVQEYFTAFCGLVFLGVILYIDVVALILGPQFRSAVGVVPVMLLSYMLLGMLFNVSMWYKLSGKTNMAIWITLAGLVVTALVIILFMPKYSYWAAAYGHLASYVVMFAISSVLGAKYYPIPYRWGRLLLIVLAMGAMYGASILIDSILFDGVAFGQSSVGLVVAKLAVHTILIFMYMFAAWRFIRRK
;
A
#
# COMPACT_ATOMS: atom_id res chain seq x y z
N MET A 1 -38.40 -4.22 -6.89
CA MET A 1 -37.05 -4.38 -7.48
C MET A 1 -36.07 -3.52 -6.69
N ALA A 2 -34.98 -4.08 -6.19
CA ALA A 2 -34.00 -3.29 -5.44
C ALA A 2 -33.34 -2.27 -6.39
N ASN A 3 -33.20 -1.02 -5.95
CA ASN A 3 -32.62 0.06 -6.73
C ASN A 3 -31.16 -0.34 -7.12
N PRO A 4 -30.83 -0.49 -8.42
CA PRO A 4 -29.51 -0.95 -8.87
C PRO A 4 -28.35 -0.11 -8.30
N LEU A 5 -28.56 1.19 -8.08
CA LEU A 5 -27.58 2.08 -7.47
C LEU A 5 -27.34 1.77 -5.99
N LYS A 6 -28.40 1.37 -5.25
CA LYS A 6 -28.27 0.98 -3.83
C LYS A 6 -27.53 -0.35 -3.69
N GLN A 7 -27.76 -1.28 -4.62
CA GLN A 7 -27.07 -2.55 -4.68
C GLN A 7 -25.57 -2.35 -5.03
N LEU A 8 -25.28 -1.52 -6.03
CA LEU A 8 -23.89 -1.19 -6.41
C LEU A 8 -23.14 -0.50 -5.29
N ALA A 9 -23.77 0.47 -4.61
CA ALA A 9 -23.17 1.15 -3.46
C ALA A 9 -22.90 0.18 -2.32
N GLY A 10 -23.85 -0.72 -1.99
CA GLY A 10 -23.66 -1.76 -0.97
C GLY A 10 -22.50 -2.70 -1.29
N GLN A 11 -22.39 -3.16 -2.53
CA GLN A 11 -21.29 -4.02 -2.97
C GLN A 11 -19.93 -3.31 -2.91
N THR A 12 -19.86 -2.05 -3.36
CA THR A 12 -18.63 -1.25 -3.30
C THR A 12 -18.15 -1.07 -1.85
N VAL A 13 -19.08 -0.85 -0.92
CA VAL A 13 -18.76 -0.77 0.52
C VAL A 13 -18.20 -2.11 1.04
N ILE A 14 -18.81 -3.24 0.68
CA ILE A 14 -18.35 -4.57 1.12
C ILE A 14 -16.93 -4.87 0.59
N TYR A 15 -16.67 -4.63 -0.70
CA TYR A 15 -15.34 -4.82 -1.30
C TYR A 15 -14.30 -3.87 -0.72
N GLY A 16 -14.67 -2.60 -0.54
CA GLY A 16 -13.78 -1.58 0.03
C GLY A 16 -13.45 -1.88 1.49
N LEU A 17 -14.47 -2.19 2.30
CA LEU A 17 -14.31 -2.47 3.72
C LEU A 17 -13.42 -3.69 3.98
N SER A 18 -13.60 -4.79 3.23
CA SER A 18 -12.74 -5.98 3.36
C SER A 18 -11.26 -5.69 3.05
N THR A 19 -10.99 -4.81 2.08
CA THR A 19 -9.63 -4.41 1.72
C THR A 19 -9.02 -3.46 2.77
N ILE A 20 -9.81 -2.54 3.30
CA ILE A 20 -9.38 -1.62 4.36
C ILE A 20 -9.12 -2.37 5.67
N LEU A 21 -9.98 -3.34 6.01
CA LEU A 21 -9.82 -4.19 7.20
C LEU A 21 -8.48 -4.91 7.21
N ALA A 22 -8.07 -5.48 6.06
CA ALA A 22 -6.75 -6.10 5.91
C ALA A 22 -5.61 -5.15 6.30
N ARG A 23 -5.68 -3.89 5.86
CA ARG A 23 -4.64 -2.89 6.12
C ARG A 23 -4.63 -2.43 7.57
N ILE A 24 -5.81 -2.30 8.18
CA ILE A 24 -5.92 -1.96 9.62
C ILE A 24 -5.32 -3.10 10.45
N ILE A 25 -5.62 -4.36 10.15
CA ILE A 25 -5.07 -5.50 10.86
C ILE A 25 -3.55 -5.53 10.69
N ASN A 26 -3.03 -5.37 9.48
CA ASN A 26 -1.59 -5.31 9.24
C ASN A 26 -0.92 -4.14 10.00
N PHE A 27 -1.61 -3.01 10.17
CA PHE A 27 -1.13 -1.93 11.01
C PHE A 27 -1.10 -2.32 12.49
N LEU A 28 -2.12 -3.02 12.98
CA LEU A 28 -2.18 -3.49 14.37
C LEU A 28 -1.10 -4.54 14.71
N PHE A 29 -0.50 -5.18 13.72
CA PHE A 29 0.65 -6.07 13.92
C PHE A 29 1.99 -5.35 14.07
N VAL A 30 2.09 -4.07 13.70
CA VAL A 30 3.32 -3.29 13.81
C VAL A 30 3.89 -3.30 15.23
N PRO A 31 3.10 -3.08 16.31
CA PRO A 31 3.61 -3.18 17.68
C PRO A 31 4.18 -4.56 18.04
N ILE A 32 3.62 -5.62 17.49
CA ILE A 32 4.07 -7.01 17.75
C ILE A 32 5.40 -7.25 17.05
N TYR A 33 5.45 -7.00 15.74
CA TYR A 33 6.66 -7.22 14.95
C TYR A 33 7.84 -6.37 15.44
N THR A 34 7.61 -5.08 15.75
CA THR A 34 8.70 -4.19 16.18
C THR A 34 9.18 -4.43 17.61
N ARG A 35 8.48 -5.25 18.39
CA ARG A 35 8.94 -5.68 19.73
C ARG A 35 9.58 -7.05 19.72
N LEU A 36 9.23 -7.93 18.78
CA LEU A 36 9.69 -9.30 18.71
C LEU A 36 10.75 -9.55 17.65
N LEU A 37 10.79 -8.74 16.60
CA LEU A 37 11.80 -8.80 15.54
C LEU A 37 12.88 -7.72 15.75
N THR A 38 14.08 -8.02 15.29
CA THR A 38 15.14 -7.02 15.15
C THR A 38 14.85 -6.11 13.94
N PRO A 39 15.41 -4.89 13.89
CA PRO A 39 15.32 -4.04 12.68
C PRO A 39 15.78 -4.76 11.40
N GLU A 40 16.83 -5.56 11.49
CA GLU A 40 17.31 -6.37 10.37
C GLU A 40 16.25 -7.35 9.87
N SER A 41 15.71 -8.19 10.74
CA SER A 41 14.65 -9.15 10.39
C SER A 41 13.41 -8.46 9.80
N TYR A 42 13.01 -7.32 10.37
CA TYR A 42 11.89 -6.55 9.85
C TYR A 42 12.18 -5.94 8.47
N GLY A 43 13.41 -5.51 8.23
CA GLY A 43 13.89 -5.07 6.91
C GLY A 43 13.75 -6.17 5.86
N VAL A 44 14.19 -7.39 6.20
CA VAL A 44 14.06 -8.56 5.31
C VAL A 44 12.60 -8.87 4.99
N VAL A 45 11.68 -8.84 5.98
CA VAL A 45 10.23 -9.00 5.72
C VAL A 45 9.77 -8.01 4.67
N THR A 46 10.14 -6.74 4.79
CA THR A 46 9.66 -5.70 3.88
C THR A 46 10.26 -5.81 2.48
N GLU A 47 11.50 -6.31 2.36
CA GLU A 47 12.13 -6.62 1.07
C GLU A 47 11.40 -7.78 0.37
N PHE A 48 11.13 -8.90 1.06
CA PHE A 48 10.35 -10.00 0.49
C PHE A 48 8.96 -9.56 0.05
N MET A 49 8.30 -8.69 0.84
CA MET A 49 6.99 -8.11 0.46
C MET A 49 7.08 -7.27 -0.80
N ALA A 50 8.20 -6.56 -1.03
CA ALA A 50 8.41 -5.80 -2.26
C ALA A 50 8.55 -6.74 -3.48
N TYR A 51 9.34 -7.81 -3.36
CA TYR A 51 9.45 -8.81 -4.43
C TYR A 51 8.09 -9.47 -4.73
N ILE A 52 7.35 -9.87 -3.69
CA ILE A 52 6.00 -10.44 -3.84
C ILE A 52 5.09 -9.47 -4.59
N ALA A 53 5.06 -8.19 -4.20
CA ALA A 53 4.18 -7.21 -4.81
C ALA A 53 4.45 -6.97 -6.30
N VAL A 54 5.73 -6.90 -6.70
CA VAL A 54 6.12 -6.69 -8.11
C VAL A 54 5.88 -7.95 -8.94
N LEU A 55 6.33 -9.11 -8.45
CA LEU A 55 6.20 -10.39 -9.17
C LEU A 55 4.75 -10.84 -9.31
N GLN A 56 3.90 -10.54 -8.32
CA GLN A 56 2.45 -10.82 -8.38
C GLN A 56 1.80 -10.19 -9.61
N VAL A 57 2.14 -8.95 -9.94
CA VAL A 57 1.59 -8.25 -11.12
C VAL A 57 2.01 -8.93 -12.40
N VAL A 58 3.27 -9.38 -12.48
CA VAL A 58 3.81 -10.08 -13.64
C VAL A 58 3.12 -11.44 -13.84
N LEU A 59 2.96 -12.22 -12.76
CA LEU A 59 2.36 -13.55 -12.82
C LEU A 59 0.87 -13.51 -13.18
N VAL A 60 0.14 -12.50 -12.74
CA VAL A 60 -1.29 -12.32 -13.08
C VAL A 60 -1.48 -11.76 -14.49
N MET A 61 -0.43 -11.17 -15.12
CA MET A 61 -0.43 -10.68 -16.51
C MET A 61 -1.58 -9.69 -16.84
N GLY A 62 -2.12 -8.98 -15.84
CA GLY A 62 -3.25 -8.07 -16.02
C GLY A 62 -4.57 -8.79 -16.37
N LEU A 63 -4.62 -10.13 -16.31
CA LEU A 63 -5.78 -10.93 -16.69
C LEU A 63 -6.99 -10.71 -15.78
N GLU A 64 -6.83 -10.22 -14.55
CA GLU A 64 -7.97 -9.79 -13.72
C GLU A 64 -8.85 -8.78 -14.47
N THR A 65 -8.23 -7.74 -15.02
CA THR A 65 -8.94 -6.69 -15.78
C THR A 65 -9.42 -7.23 -17.14
N GLY A 66 -8.61 -8.06 -17.79
CA GLY A 66 -8.98 -8.73 -19.02
C GLY A 66 -10.24 -9.57 -18.87
N CYS A 67 -10.35 -10.37 -17.80
CA CYS A 67 -11.53 -11.16 -17.51
C CYS A 67 -12.81 -10.31 -17.43
N PHE A 68 -12.76 -9.15 -16.72
CA PHE A 68 -13.93 -8.26 -16.65
C PHE A 68 -14.40 -7.77 -18.02
N ARG A 69 -13.45 -7.38 -18.89
CA ARG A 69 -13.78 -6.89 -20.22
C ARG A 69 -14.38 -7.98 -21.09
N PHE A 70 -13.71 -9.14 -21.15
CA PHE A 70 -14.10 -10.21 -22.08
C PHE A 70 -15.32 -11.00 -21.60
N ALA A 71 -15.53 -11.16 -20.28
CA ALA A 71 -16.72 -11.80 -19.74
C ALA A 71 -18.02 -10.99 -19.94
N ASN A 72 -17.90 -9.68 -20.17
CA ASN A 72 -19.04 -8.81 -20.48
C ASN A 72 -19.17 -8.51 -21.99
N LYS A 73 -18.36 -9.14 -22.86
CA LYS A 73 -18.42 -8.95 -24.30
C LYS A 73 -19.51 -9.83 -24.89
N GLU A 74 -20.37 -9.28 -25.74
CA GLU A 74 -21.41 -10.01 -26.47
C GLU A 74 -20.83 -11.17 -27.27
N GLY A 75 -21.48 -12.32 -27.23
CA GLY A 75 -21.09 -13.53 -27.94
C GLY A 75 -19.92 -14.31 -27.31
N VAL A 76 -19.39 -13.91 -26.17
CA VAL A 76 -18.34 -14.63 -25.44
C VAL A 76 -18.90 -15.26 -24.18
N ASP A 77 -18.66 -16.57 -24.01
CA ASP A 77 -19.05 -17.30 -22.80
C ASP A 77 -18.12 -16.92 -21.63
N PRO A 78 -18.63 -16.31 -20.55
CA PRO A 78 -17.84 -15.96 -19.36
C PRO A 78 -17.09 -17.15 -18.75
N LYS A 79 -17.65 -18.37 -18.81
CA LYS A 79 -16.98 -19.57 -18.30
C LYS A 79 -15.68 -19.85 -19.05
N LYS A 80 -15.67 -19.70 -20.39
CA LYS A 80 -14.47 -19.87 -21.22
C LYS A 80 -13.43 -18.80 -20.91
N VAL A 81 -13.85 -17.54 -20.65
CA VAL A 81 -12.95 -16.45 -20.29
C VAL A 81 -12.20 -16.77 -19.00
N TYR A 82 -12.93 -17.16 -17.94
CA TYR A 82 -12.30 -17.50 -16.66
C TYR A 82 -11.49 -18.78 -16.70
N SER A 83 -11.89 -19.77 -17.51
CA SER A 83 -11.11 -20.99 -17.73
C SER A 83 -9.77 -20.69 -18.42
N ASN A 84 -9.77 -19.90 -19.48
CA ASN A 84 -8.54 -19.49 -20.16
C ASN A 84 -7.59 -18.73 -19.24
N ALA A 85 -8.11 -17.73 -18.50
CA ALA A 85 -7.30 -16.96 -17.56
C ALA A 85 -6.73 -17.84 -16.43
N PHE A 86 -7.57 -18.72 -15.87
CA PHE A 86 -7.18 -19.62 -14.79
C PHE A 86 -6.08 -20.58 -15.23
N VAL A 87 -6.29 -21.31 -16.35
CA VAL A 87 -5.31 -22.28 -16.86
C VAL A 87 -3.98 -21.58 -17.17
N SER A 88 -4.02 -20.40 -17.80
CA SER A 88 -2.82 -19.67 -18.14
C SER A 88 -2.04 -19.21 -16.89
N VAL A 89 -2.73 -18.60 -15.92
CA VAL A 89 -2.09 -18.16 -14.67
C VAL A 89 -1.62 -19.35 -13.85
N PHE A 90 -2.39 -20.45 -13.82
CA PHE A 90 -2.00 -21.69 -13.13
C PHE A 90 -0.72 -22.29 -13.73
N CYS A 91 -0.65 -22.46 -15.06
CA CYS A 91 0.54 -23.01 -15.71
C CYS A 91 1.80 -22.15 -15.47
N ILE A 92 1.67 -20.82 -15.61
CA ILE A 92 2.80 -19.90 -15.37
C ILE A 92 3.21 -19.90 -13.91
N SER A 93 2.24 -19.85 -12.99
CA SER A 93 2.51 -19.86 -11.56
C SER A 93 3.08 -21.18 -11.08
N ALA A 94 2.61 -22.31 -11.60
CA ALA A 94 3.16 -23.63 -11.30
C ALA A 94 4.59 -23.78 -11.83
N THR A 95 4.87 -23.31 -13.05
CA THR A 95 6.23 -23.28 -13.60
C THR A 95 7.15 -22.38 -12.75
N PHE A 96 6.66 -21.19 -12.38
CA PHE A 96 7.41 -20.29 -11.52
C PHE A 96 7.71 -20.93 -10.15
N LEU A 97 6.72 -21.56 -9.52
CA LEU A 97 6.91 -22.28 -8.26
C LEU A 97 7.93 -23.42 -8.40
N ALA A 98 7.84 -24.21 -9.47
CA ALA A 98 8.81 -25.28 -9.74
C ALA A 98 10.24 -24.74 -9.86
N LEU A 99 10.41 -23.61 -10.56
CA LEU A 99 11.71 -22.92 -10.65
C LEU A 99 12.18 -22.40 -9.29
N MET A 100 11.30 -21.78 -8.51
CA MET A 100 11.64 -21.29 -7.16
C MET A 100 12.05 -22.42 -6.22
N ILE A 101 11.44 -23.60 -6.34
CA ILE A 101 11.84 -24.81 -5.57
C ILE A 101 13.17 -25.35 -6.07
N ALA A 102 13.32 -25.50 -7.38
CA ALA A 102 14.55 -26.08 -7.99
C ALA A 102 15.78 -25.21 -7.74
N PHE A 103 15.61 -23.90 -7.75
CA PHE A 103 16.69 -22.92 -7.56
C PHE A 103 16.68 -22.23 -6.20
N ALA A 104 15.96 -22.75 -5.20
CA ALA A 104 15.79 -22.12 -3.89
C ALA A 104 17.15 -21.82 -3.22
N GLY A 105 18.08 -22.79 -3.22
CA GLY A 105 19.42 -22.62 -2.67
C GLY A 105 20.23 -21.53 -3.39
N PRO A 106 20.46 -21.64 -4.71
CA PRO A 106 21.14 -20.61 -5.49
C PRO A 106 20.53 -19.22 -5.37
N ILE A 107 19.18 -19.09 -5.38
CA ILE A 107 18.50 -17.80 -5.21
C ILE A 107 18.72 -17.25 -3.80
N SER A 108 18.62 -18.11 -2.78
CA SER A 108 18.84 -17.72 -1.39
C SER A 108 20.27 -17.20 -1.19
N ALA A 109 21.27 -17.89 -1.73
CA ALA A 109 22.67 -17.46 -1.67
C ALA A 109 22.89 -16.15 -2.44
N ALA A 110 22.38 -16.03 -3.66
CA ALA A 110 22.49 -14.81 -4.47
C ALA A 110 21.86 -13.57 -3.80
N LEU A 111 20.79 -13.79 -3.02
CA LEU A 111 20.15 -12.76 -2.21
C LEU A 111 20.80 -12.60 -0.81
N GLY A 112 21.92 -13.30 -0.51
CA GLY A 112 22.60 -13.23 0.79
C GLY A 112 21.72 -13.72 1.95
N TYR A 113 20.87 -14.71 1.70
CA TYR A 113 20.02 -15.39 2.69
C TYR A 113 20.40 -16.88 2.78
N GLU A 114 21.70 -17.16 2.91
CA GLU A 114 22.20 -18.53 3.07
C GLU A 114 21.54 -19.22 4.26
N GLY A 115 21.07 -20.47 4.05
CA GLY A 115 20.30 -21.20 5.05
C GLY A 115 18.79 -20.97 5.06
N TYR A 116 18.27 -19.96 4.33
CA TYR A 116 16.84 -19.63 4.26
C TYR A 116 16.19 -20.01 2.92
N SER A 117 16.66 -21.08 2.28
CA SER A 117 16.06 -21.60 1.05
C SER A 117 14.57 -21.91 1.19
N SER A 118 14.11 -22.32 2.36
CA SER A 118 12.69 -22.51 2.69
C SER A 118 11.86 -21.24 2.48
N CYS A 119 12.40 -20.04 2.83
CA CYS A 119 11.71 -18.77 2.62
C CYS A 119 11.51 -18.45 1.14
N ILE A 120 12.47 -18.85 0.28
CA ILE A 120 12.35 -18.74 -1.17
C ILE A 120 11.22 -19.64 -1.68
N MET A 121 11.14 -20.87 -1.19
CA MET A 121 10.05 -21.81 -1.54
C MET A 121 8.69 -21.30 -1.06
N TYR A 122 8.59 -20.77 0.18
CA TYR A 122 7.35 -20.17 0.69
C TYR A 122 6.92 -18.97 -0.14
N THR A 123 7.86 -18.11 -0.52
CA THR A 123 7.60 -16.95 -1.39
C THR A 123 7.08 -17.39 -2.76
N GLY A 124 7.69 -18.42 -3.35
CA GLY A 124 7.18 -19.05 -4.58
C GLY A 124 5.74 -19.58 -4.41
N GLY A 125 5.47 -20.25 -3.30
CA GLY A 125 4.13 -20.76 -2.96
C GLY A 125 3.09 -19.65 -2.75
N ILE A 126 3.46 -18.57 -2.04
CA ILE A 126 2.62 -17.38 -1.87
C ILE A 126 2.25 -16.79 -3.25
N LEU A 127 3.26 -16.56 -4.09
CA LEU A 127 3.06 -15.98 -5.42
C LEU A 127 2.19 -16.86 -6.31
N ALA A 128 2.41 -18.18 -6.30
CA ALA A 128 1.62 -19.11 -7.10
C ALA A 128 0.15 -19.15 -6.65
N LEU A 129 -0.09 -19.32 -5.34
CA LEU A 129 -1.43 -19.40 -4.78
C LEU A 129 -2.19 -18.08 -4.92
N ASP A 130 -1.54 -16.93 -4.64
CA ASP A 130 -2.18 -15.64 -4.74
C ASP A 130 -2.50 -15.24 -6.18
N SER A 131 -1.63 -15.58 -7.15
CA SER A 131 -1.90 -15.33 -8.56
C SER A 131 -3.10 -16.12 -9.06
N VAL A 132 -3.20 -17.40 -8.72
CA VAL A 132 -4.31 -18.26 -9.09
C VAL A 132 -5.61 -17.81 -8.43
N THR A 133 -5.58 -17.52 -7.13
CA THR A 133 -6.77 -17.05 -6.41
C THR A 133 -7.21 -15.66 -6.83
N ALA A 134 -6.31 -14.79 -7.34
CA ALA A 134 -6.66 -13.48 -7.88
C ALA A 134 -7.68 -13.57 -9.02
N ILE A 135 -7.52 -14.53 -9.93
CA ILE A 135 -8.48 -14.77 -11.03
C ILE A 135 -9.85 -15.20 -10.48
N LEU A 136 -9.87 -16.03 -9.44
CA LEU A 136 -11.12 -16.47 -8.82
C LEU A 136 -11.79 -15.36 -8.00
N PHE A 137 -11.04 -14.52 -7.34
CA PHE A 137 -11.57 -13.30 -6.73
C PHE A 137 -12.15 -12.35 -7.79
N ALA A 138 -11.52 -12.22 -8.96
CA ALA A 138 -12.07 -11.47 -10.08
C ALA A 138 -13.41 -12.06 -10.56
N LYS A 139 -13.50 -13.41 -10.66
CA LYS A 139 -14.75 -14.11 -10.98
C LYS A 139 -15.86 -13.83 -9.98
N LEU A 140 -15.58 -13.92 -8.66
CA LEU A 140 -16.57 -13.61 -7.63
C LEU A 140 -17.09 -12.17 -7.73
N ARG A 141 -16.22 -11.21 -8.07
CA ARG A 141 -16.63 -9.82 -8.31
C ARG A 141 -17.53 -9.68 -9.53
N GLN A 142 -17.20 -10.34 -10.64
CA GLN A 142 -18.00 -10.31 -11.86
C GLN A 142 -19.36 -10.98 -11.65
N GLU A 143 -19.43 -12.06 -10.88
CA GLU A 143 -20.67 -12.75 -10.52
C GLU A 143 -21.46 -12.03 -9.42
N ASN A 144 -21.05 -10.84 -8.98
CA ASN A 144 -21.67 -10.06 -7.91
C ASN A 144 -21.77 -10.79 -6.55
N LYS A 145 -20.87 -11.75 -6.28
CA LYS A 145 -20.79 -12.52 -5.03
C LYS A 145 -19.97 -11.79 -3.97
N ALA A 146 -20.36 -10.54 -3.65
CA ALA A 146 -19.61 -9.67 -2.75
C ALA A 146 -19.40 -10.27 -1.36
N LEU A 147 -20.43 -10.93 -0.78
CA LEU A 147 -20.34 -11.55 0.54
C LEU A 147 -19.31 -12.69 0.55
N LYS A 148 -19.33 -13.58 -0.47
CA LYS A 148 -18.37 -14.69 -0.56
C LYS A 148 -16.93 -14.17 -0.73
N PHE A 149 -16.75 -13.13 -1.54
CA PHE A 149 -15.47 -12.42 -1.67
C PHE A 149 -14.97 -11.89 -0.32
N ALA A 150 -15.84 -11.17 0.42
CA ALA A 150 -15.50 -10.60 1.71
C ALA A 150 -15.16 -11.70 2.74
N ILE A 151 -15.95 -12.77 2.83
CA ILE A 151 -15.71 -13.89 3.73
C ILE A 151 -14.35 -14.53 3.45
N PHE A 152 -14.03 -14.85 2.18
CA PHE A 152 -12.77 -15.50 1.83
C PHE A 152 -11.56 -14.61 2.12
N LYS A 153 -11.66 -13.30 1.80
CA LYS A 153 -10.63 -12.32 2.18
C LYS A 153 -10.46 -12.22 3.69
N THR A 154 -11.55 -12.20 4.43
CA THR A 154 -11.52 -12.11 5.90
C THR A 154 -10.92 -13.37 6.52
N ILE A 155 -11.28 -14.57 6.05
CA ILE A 155 -10.70 -15.83 6.51
C ILE A 155 -9.19 -15.84 6.25
N LYS A 156 -8.72 -15.42 5.05
CA LYS A 156 -7.29 -15.30 4.76
C LYS A 156 -6.58 -14.42 5.79
N ILE A 157 -7.13 -13.25 6.09
CA ILE A 157 -6.56 -12.30 7.04
C ILE A 157 -6.57 -12.86 8.46
N ILE A 158 -7.67 -13.48 8.90
CA ILE A 158 -7.75 -14.12 10.21
C ILE A 158 -6.74 -15.26 10.34
N THR A 159 -6.59 -16.08 9.30
CA THR A 159 -5.60 -17.17 9.29
C THR A 159 -4.18 -16.62 9.41
N GLU A 160 -3.83 -15.59 8.62
CA GLU A 160 -2.52 -14.93 8.70
C GLU A 160 -2.28 -14.36 10.10
N THR A 161 -3.30 -13.67 10.65
CA THR A 161 -3.29 -13.13 12.01
C THR A 161 -3.07 -14.22 13.06
N ALA A 162 -3.86 -15.28 13.01
CA ALA A 162 -3.79 -16.39 13.97
C ALA A 162 -2.44 -17.13 13.87
N ALA A 163 -1.96 -17.36 12.63
CA ALA A 163 -0.66 -17.99 12.41
C ALA A 163 0.48 -17.13 12.99
N ASN A 164 0.46 -15.81 12.75
CA ASN A 164 1.46 -14.90 13.33
C ASN A 164 1.41 -14.91 14.86
N LEU A 165 0.22 -14.79 15.48
CA LEU A 165 0.09 -14.83 16.93
C LEU A 165 0.56 -16.17 17.50
N PHE A 166 0.21 -17.28 16.86
CA PHE A 166 0.65 -18.60 17.25
C PHE A 166 2.18 -18.73 17.19
N LEU A 167 2.78 -18.35 16.05
CA LEU A 167 4.21 -18.48 15.81
C LEU A 167 5.05 -17.56 16.71
N PHE A 168 4.64 -16.32 16.93
CA PHE A 168 5.42 -15.37 17.72
C PHE A 168 5.18 -15.46 19.24
N LEU A 169 3.99 -15.81 19.68
CA LEU A 169 3.64 -15.76 21.11
C LEU A 169 3.58 -17.13 21.78
N TRP A 170 3.17 -18.16 21.05
CA TRP A 170 2.98 -19.50 21.62
C TRP A 170 4.15 -20.44 21.29
N PHE A 171 4.54 -20.57 20.03
CA PHE A 171 5.52 -21.55 19.58
C PHE A 171 6.88 -21.42 20.29
N PRO A 172 7.52 -20.24 20.46
CA PRO A 172 8.83 -20.14 21.10
C PRO A 172 8.84 -20.63 22.56
N LYS A 173 7.68 -20.62 23.23
CA LYS A 173 7.52 -21.10 24.60
C LYS A 173 7.21 -22.61 24.70
N HIS A 174 6.80 -23.20 23.58
CA HIS A 174 6.26 -24.57 23.54
C HIS A 174 6.93 -25.40 22.42
N VAL A 175 8.19 -25.13 22.09
CA VAL A 175 8.93 -25.84 21.02
C VAL A 175 8.89 -27.36 21.25
N VAL A 176 9.04 -27.80 22.50
CA VAL A 176 8.99 -29.22 22.89
C VAL A 176 7.64 -29.87 22.53
N SER A 177 6.56 -29.12 22.55
CA SER A 177 5.21 -29.63 22.23
C SER A 177 4.94 -29.68 20.71
N ALA A 178 5.72 -28.98 19.87
CA ALA A 178 5.55 -28.96 18.45
C ALA A 178 6.89 -29.02 17.69
N PRO A 179 7.75 -30.04 17.96
CA PRO A 179 9.10 -30.13 17.39
C PRO A 179 9.10 -30.26 15.86
N TRP A 180 8.02 -30.76 15.28
CA TRP A 180 7.86 -30.90 13.83
C TRP A 180 7.87 -29.54 13.09
N LEU A 181 7.53 -28.43 13.76
CA LEU A 181 7.60 -27.11 13.18
C LEU A 181 9.03 -26.64 12.91
N LEU A 182 10.02 -27.17 13.64
CA LEU A 182 11.44 -26.87 13.41
C LEU A 182 11.94 -27.31 12.02
N ASN A 183 11.21 -28.19 11.32
CA ASN A 183 11.49 -28.53 9.94
C ASN A 183 11.14 -27.40 8.95
N PHE A 184 10.34 -26.43 9.39
CA PHE A 184 9.80 -25.36 8.54
C PHE A 184 10.32 -23.98 8.92
N ILE A 185 10.53 -23.74 10.21
CA ILE A 185 10.91 -22.45 10.79
C ILE A 185 11.95 -22.66 11.89
N PRO A 186 12.86 -21.69 12.14
CA PRO A 186 13.83 -21.79 13.24
C PRO A 186 13.15 -21.71 14.60
N GLU A 187 13.90 -22.08 15.64
CA GLU A 187 13.41 -21.99 17.03
C GLU A 187 13.26 -20.54 17.49
N ILE A 188 14.22 -19.69 17.11
CA ILE A 188 14.23 -18.26 17.47
C ILE A 188 13.41 -17.49 16.45
N PRO A 189 12.44 -16.66 16.88
CA PRO A 189 11.63 -15.86 15.99
C PRO A 189 12.45 -14.93 15.11
N ASP A 190 12.27 -15.06 13.81
CA ASP A 190 12.87 -14.19 12.81
C ASP A 190 11.88 -13.85 11.67
N PHE A 191 12.37 -13.26 10.58
CA PHE A 191 11.56 -12.89 9.42
C PHE A 191 10.84 -14.07 8.76
N SER A 192 11.36 -15.31 8.88
CA SER A 192 10.76 -16.49 8.27
C SER A 192 9.37 -16.81 8.84
N TYR A 193 9.13 -16.46 10.11
CA TYR A 193 7.82 -16.65 10.76
C TYR A 193 6.72 -15.88 10.02
N VAL A 194 6.99 -14.64 9.64
CA VAL A 194 6.03 -13.80 8.91
C VAL A 194 5.75 -14.39 7.53
N ILE A 195 6.81 -14.79 6.81
CA ILE A 195 6.68 -15.37 5.46
C ILE A 195 5.91 -16.68 5.52
N PHE A 196 6.22 -17.53 6.49
CA PHE A 196 5.52 -18.80 6.70
C PHE A 196 4.04 -18.61 7.08
N ALA A 197 3.72 -17.63 7.96
CA ALA A 197 2.34 -17.29 8.30
C ALA A 197 1.51 -16.85 7.08
N ILE A 198 2.10 -16.02 6.22
CA ILE A 198 1.48 -15.60 4.96
C ILE A 198 1.28 -16.82 4.04
N PHE A 199 2.27 -17.70 3.93
CA PHE A 199 2.17 -18.91 3.12
C PHE A 199 1.01 -19.80 3.58
N ILE A 200 0.87 -20.05 4.90
CA ILE A 200 -0.27 -20.79 5.48
C ILE A 200 -1.60 -20.12 5.08
N SER A 201 -1.69 -18.79 5.20
CA SER A 201 -2.91 -18.06 4.85
C SER A 201 -3.28 -18.20 3.37
N CYS A 202 -2.28 -18.25 2.49
CA CYS A 202 -2.49 -18.50 1.06
C CYS A 202 -2.96 -19.92 0.78
N ILE A 203 -2.43 -20.92 1.49
CA ILE A 203 -2.90 -22.32 1.41
C ILE A 203 -4.37 -22.39 1.81
N VAL A 204 -4.72 -21.84 2.98
CA VAL A 204 -6.12 -21.86 3.46
C VAL A 204 -7.05 -21.14 2.48
N CYS A 205 -6.63 -19.99 1.96
CA CYS A 205 -7.39 -19.28 0.93
C CYS A 205 -7.57 -20.13 -0.34
N GLY A 206 -6.53 -20.81 -0.81
CA GLY A 206 -6.58 -21.74 -1.94
C GLY A 206 -7.57 -22.89 -1.70
N LEU A 207 -7.56 -23.48 -0.51
CA LEU A 207 -8.48 -24.54 -0.12
C LEU A 207 -9.95 -24.08 -0.13
N LEU A 208 -10.23 -22.85 0.31
CA LEU A 208 -11.57 -22.27 0.26
C LEU A 208 -12.12 -22.18 -1.18
N PHE A 209 -11.24 -22.08 -2.17
CA PHE A 209 -11.63 -22.00 -3.56
C PHE A 209 -11.78 -23.36 -4.25
N ILE A 210 -11.56 -24.49 -3.58
CA ILE A 210 -11.74 -25.84 -4.18
C ILE A 210 -13.09 -25.98 -4.92
N PRO A 211 -14.25 -25.57 -4.34
CA PRO A 211 -15.53 -25.67 -5.04
C PRO A 211 -15.60 -24.84 -6.34
N GLU A 212 -14.84 -23.73 -6.40
CA GLU A 212 -14.79 -22.89 -7.60
C GLU A 212 -13.85 -23.47 -8.67
N TYR A 213 -12.74 -24.11 -8.26
CA TYR A 213 -11.85 -24.85 -9.16
C TYR A 213 -12.60 -25.97 -9.88
N LEU A 214 -13.39 -26.76 -9.14
CA LEU A 214 -14.15 -27.88 -9.68
C LEU A 214 -15.27 -27.45 -10.65
N ARG A 215 -15.68 -26.19 -10.61
CA ARG A 215 -16.70 -25.64 -11.52
C ARG A 215 -16.13 -25.02 -12.79
N LEU A 216 -14.81 -24.92 -12.90
CA LEU A 216 -14.16 -24.42 -14.10
C LEU A 216 -14.05 -25.55 -15.12
N SER A 217 -14.38 -25.25 -16.38
CA SER A 217 -14.03 -26.12 -17.49
C SER A 217 -12.55 -25.88 -17.82
N PHE A 218 -11.70 -26.87 -17.64
CA PHE A 218 -10.27 -26.78 -17.97
C PHE A 218 -10.03 -26.80 -19.49
N SER A 219 -10.79 -26.01 -20.25
CA SER A 219 -10.67 -25.90 -21.71
C SER A 219 -9.92 -24.60 -22.05
N LEU A 220 -8.89 -24.74 -22.87
CA LEU A 220 -8.13 -23.64 -23.44
C LEU A 220 -8.67 -23.32 -24.84
N ASP A 221 -9.09 -22.10 -25.08
CA ASP A 221 -9.35 -21.51 -26.38
C ASP A 221 -8.19 -20.58 -26.76
N PRO A 222 -7.23 -21.01 -27.60
CA PRO A 222 -6.05 -20.21 -27.92
C PRO A 222 -6.38 -18.89 -28.63
N LYS A 223 -7.48 -18.84 -29.40
CA LYS A 223 -7.89 -17.59 -30.09
C LYS A 223 -8.39 -16.56 -29.08
N LEU A 224 -9.25 -17.00 -28.17
CA LEU A 224 -9.74 -16.12 -27.09
C LEU A 224 -8.60 -15.70 -26.16
N LEU A 225 -7.72 -16.62 -25.75
CA LEU A 225 -6.58 -16.33 -24.90
C LEU A 225 -5.65 -15.28 -25.53
N ARG A 226 -5.34 -15.42 -26.84
CA ARG A 226 -4.51 -14.44 -27.55
C ARG A 226 -5.13 -13.04 -27.52
N GLN A 227 -6.46 -12.94 -27.70
CA GLN A 227 -7.16 -11.65 -27.62
C GLN A 227 -7.11 -11.07 -26.20
N MET A 228 -7.30 -11.91 -25.18
CA MET A 228 -7.21 -11.51 -23.77
C MET A 228 -5.81 -11.01 -23.43
N LEU A 229 -4.76 -11.73 -23.79
CA LEU A 229 -3.37 -11.35 -23.54
C LEU A 229 -2.97 -10.08 -24.30
N ALA A 230 -3.38 -9.95 -25.58
CA ALA A 230 -3.13 -8.74 -26.36
C ALA A 230 -3.73 -7.47 -25.73
N TYR A 231 -4.79 -7.60 -24.94
CA TYR A 231 -5.37 -6.52 -24.17
C TYR A 231 -4.73 -6.36 -22.77
N SER A 232 -4.50 -7.45 -22.07
CA SER A 232 -4.11 -7.46 -20.66
C SER A 232 -2.62 -7.14 -20.45
N LEU A 233 -1.73 -7.64 -21.32
CA LEU A 233 -0.28 -7.40 -21.19
C LEU A 233 0.09 -5.91 -21.31
N PRO A 234 -0.44 -5.15 -22.28
CA PRO A 234 -0.19 -3.69 -22.29
C PRO A 234 -0.70 -2.99 -21.03
N LEU A 235 -1.83 -3.43 -20.46
CA LEU A 235 -2.34 -2.86 -19.19
C LEU A 235 -1.42 -3.20 -18.00
N MET A 236 -0.90 -4.43 -17.95
CA MET A 236 0.09 -4.82 -16.96
C MET A 236 1.34 -3.94 -17.04
N VAL A 237 1.91 -3.80 -18.24
CA VAL A 237 3.09 -2.96 -18.47
C VAL A 237 2.81 -1.50 -18.08
N ALA A 238 1.61 -1.03 -18.36
CA ALA A 238 1.17 0.32 -17.98
C ALA A 238 1.06 0.55 -16.46
N ALA A 239 0.73 -0.50 -15.70
CA ALA A 239 0.60 -0.44 -14.25
C ALA A 239 1.95 -0.60 -13.51
N LEU A 240 2.93 -1.28 -14.12
CA LEU A 240 4.22 -1.59 -13.51
C LEU A 240 4.98 -0.36 -12.99
N PRO A 241 5.10 0.77 -13.71
CA PRO A 241 5.83 1.92 -13.20
C PRO A 241 5.29 2.46 -11.87
N GLY A 242 3.97 2.46 -11.68
CA GLY A 242 3.35 2.90 -10.43
C GLY A 242 3.66 1.92 -9.28
N ILE A 243 3.55 0.63 -9.53
CA ILE A 243 3.81 -0.41 -8.52
C ILE A 243 5.29 -0.46 -8.17
N ILE A 244 6.17 -0.42 -9.17
CA ILE A 244 7.62 -0.38 -8.93
C ILE A 244 7.97 0.87 -8.12
N ASN A 245 7.39 2.03 -8.43
CA ASN A 245 7.65 3.28 -7.69
C ASN A 245 7.31 3.15 -6.19
N ASP A 246 6.26 2.41 -5.84
CA ASP A 246 5.84 2.21 -4.45
C ASP A 246 6.76 1.25 -3.66
N PHE A 247 7.56 0.43 -4.35
CA PHE A 247 8.40 -0.61 -3.73
C PHE A 247 9.88 -0.50 -4.07
N LEU A 248 10.27 0.42 -4.95
CA LEU A 248 11.62 0.54 -5.46
C LEU A 248 12.65 0.84 -4.37
N ASP A 249 12.27 1.68 -3.41
CA ASP A 249 13.08 2.01 -2.25
C ASP A 249 13.59 0.74 -1.55
N ARG A 250 12.70 -0.22 -1.27
CA ARG A 250 13.01 -1.45 -0.54
C ARG A 250 14.00 -2.36 -1.25
N ILE A 251 13.94 -2.35 -2.59
CA ILE A 251 14.85 -3.15 -3.43
C ILE A 251 16.23 -2.47 -3.53
N LEU A 252 16.24 -1.14 -3.65
CA LEU A 252 17.47 -0.37 -3.87
C LEU A 252 18.34 -0.21 -2.62
N PHE A 253 17.79 -0.35 -1.41
CA PHE A 253 18.58 -0.32 -0.17
C PHE A 253 19.76 -1.29 -0.21
N ARG A 254 19.55 -2.50 -0.71
CA ARG A 254 20.59 -3.52 -0.86
C ARG A 254 21.82 -3.04 -1.62
N TYR A 255 21.61 -2.19 -2.62
CA TYR A 255 22.66 -1.80 -3.57
C TYR A 255 23.27 -0.44 -3.29
N PHE A 256 22.54 0.43 -2.59
CA PHE A 256 22.90 1.85 -2.49
C PHE A 256 22.93 2.39 -1.05
N ASP A 257 22.61 1.61 -0.02
CA ASP A 257 22.69 2.12 1.36
C ASP A 257 24.15 2.45 1.76
N THR A 258 24.27 3.46 2.62
CA THR A 258 25.55 3.96 3.14
C THR A 258 26.39 2.87 3.78
N ASN A 259 25.75 1.94 4.47
CA ASN A 259 26.40 0.79 5.09
C ASN A 259 25.90 -0.51 4.45
N ALA A 260 26.76 -1.09 3.61
CA ALA A 260 26.45 -2.33 2.90
C ALA A 260 26.17 -3.53 3.83
N GLU A 261 26.68 -3.52 5.08
CA GLU A 261 26.43 -4.59 6.05
C GLU A 261 25.15 -4.37 6.85
N ALA A 262 24.75 -3.12 7.06
CA ALA A 262 23.59 -2.73 7.91
C ALA A 262 22.35 -2.30 7.12
N TRP A 263 22.35 -2.38 5.78
CA TRP A 263 21.24 -1.91 4.95
C TRP A 263 19.87 -2.54 5.33
N ARG A 264 19.87 -3.80 5.79
CA ARG A 264 18.64 -4.48 6.25
C ARG A 264 18.07 -3.78 7.47
N SER A 265 18.93 -3.41 8.43
CA SER A 265 18.53 -2.64 9.62
C SER A 265 18.01 -1.27 9.24
N SER A 266 18.71 -0.54 8.36
CA SER A 266 18.28 0.77 7.84
C SER A 266 16.91 0.68 7.19
N LEU A 267 16.70 -0.32 6.35
CA LEU A 267 15.41 -0.59 5.72
C LEU A 267 14.31 -0.90 6.75
N GLY A 268 14.62 -1.72 7.75
CA GLY A 268 13.67 -2.08 8.80
C GLY A 268 13.25 -0.88 9.64
N LEU A 269 14.19 -0.06 10.07
CA LEU A 269 13.96 1.18 10.80
C LEU A 269 13.07 2.14 10.00
N TYR A 270 13.42 2.37 8.74
CA TYR A 270 12.66 3.21 7.82
C TYR A 270 11.23 2.71 7.62
N GLN A 271 11.08 1.44 7.29
CA GLN A 271 9.76 0.87 6.99
C GLN A 271 8.85 0.81 8.24
N ALA A 272 9.41 0.61 9.43
CA ALA A 272 8.65 0.72 10.67
C ALA A 272 8.15 2.16 10.90
N ALA A 273 9.00 3.17 10.69
CA ALA A 273 8.61 4.57 10.80
C ALA A 273 7.56 4.95 9.74
N VAL A 274 7.70 4.48 8.49
CA VAL A 274 6.72 4.68 7.42
C VAL A 274 5.33 4.15 7.80
N LYS A 275 5.24 3.07 8.61
CA LYS A 275 3.94 2.57 9.09
C LYS A 275 3.16 3.60 9.90
N LEU A 276 3.81 4.51 10.61
CA LEU A 276 3.11 5.59 11.31
C LEU A 276 2.47 6.58 10.33
N ALA A 277 3.07 6.78 9.16
CA ALA A 277 2.51 7.62 8.10
C ALA A 277 1.40 6.91 7.29
N VAL A 278 1.28 5.58 7.38
CA VAL A 278 0.25 4.80 6.66
C VAL A 278 -1.17 5.24 7.02
N ILE A 279 -1.40 5.82 8.19
CA ILE A 279 -2.69 6.40 8.60
C ILE A 279 -3.21 7.38 7.54
N MET A 280 -2.34 8.24 6.99
CA MET A 280 -2.68 9.14 5.88
C MET A 280 -3.11 8.35 4.64
N ASN A 281 -2.38 7.31 4.28
CA ASN A 281 -2.68 6.49 3.10
C ASN A 281 -4.01 5.71 3.27
N LEU A 282 -4.31 5.23 4.47
CA LEU A 282 -5.60 4.61 4.77
C LEU A 282 -6.75 5.58 4.53
N PHE A 283 -6.63 6.81 5.02
CA PHE A 283 -7.62 7.87 4.77
C PHE A 283 -7.78 8.15 3.26
N ILE A 284 -6.67 8.34 2.54
CA ILE A 284 -6.69 8.59 1.10
C ILE A 284 -7.42 7.48 0.35
N GLN A 285 -7.22 6.24 0.73
CA GLN A 285 -7.88 5.11 0.08
C GLN A 285 -9.39 5.06 0.39
N MET A 286 -9.79 5.31 1.64
CA MET A 286 -11.22 5.43 1.97
C MET A 286 -11.88 6.53 1.16
N PHE A 287 -11.21 7.69 1.06
CA PHE A 287 -11.67 8.80 0.25
C PHE A 287 -11.78 8.42 -1.24
N ARG A 288 -10.78 7.74 -1.81
CA ARG A 288 -10.79 7.30 -3.21
C ARG A 288 -11.98 6.41 -3.55
N TYR A 289 -12.32 5.44 -2.68
CA TYR A 289 -13.48 4.57 -2.89
C TYR A 289 -14.81 5.34 -2.95
N ALA A 290 -14.93 6.43 -2.19
CA ALA A 290 -16.12 7.28 -2.19
C ALA A 290 -16.09 8.31 -3.33
N ALA A 291 -14.94 8.94 -3.58
CA ALA A 291 -14.78 10.06 -4.48
C ALA A 291 -14.82 9.66 -5.98
N GLU A 292 -14.24 8.51 -6.35
CA GLU A 292 -14.18 8.10 -7.75
C GLU A 292 -15.56 7.92 -8.38
N PRO A 293 -16.52 7.16 -7.81
CA PRO A 293 -17.87 7.08 -8.33
C PRO A 293 -18.61 8.42 -8.31
N PHE A 294 -18.33 9.27 -7.31
CA PHE A 294 -18.91 10.60 -7.20
C PHE A 294 -18.48 11.49 -8.37
N PHE A 295 -17.19 11.54 -8.70
CA PHE A 295 -16.68 12.32 -9.81
C PHE A 295 -17.28 11.89 -11.15
N PHE A 296 -17.37 10.59 -11.41
CA PHE A 296 -17.99 10.11 -12.66
C PHE A 296 -19.47 10.42 -12.77
N ARG A 297 -20.24 10.33 -11.68
CA ARG A 297 -21.66 10.66 -11.70
C ARG A 297 -21.92 12.13 -11.98
N ARG A 298 -21.09 13.01 -11.40
CA ARG A 298 -21.22 14.47 -11.54
C ARG A 298 -20.56 15.04 -12.81
N ALA A 299 -19.83 14.21 -13.56
CA ALA A 299 -19.04 14.67 -14.72
C ALA A 299 -19.84 15.42 -15.80
N LYS A 300 -21.15 15.14 -15.92
CA LYS A 300 -22.06 15.77 -16.90
C LYS A 300 -22.74 17.04 -16.40
N GLU A 301 -22.62 17.38 -15.11
CA GLU A 301 -23.25 18.57 -14.53
C GLU A 301 -22.43 19.83 -14.87
N LYS A 302 -23.11 20.97 -15.05
CA LYS A 302 -22.47 22.23 -15.48
C LYS A 302 -21.45 22.76 -14.47
N ASP A 303 -21.67 22.54 -13.17
CA ASP A 303 -20.84 23.00 -12.05
C ASP A 303 -19.80 21.94 -11.57
N SER A 304 -19.70 20.81 -12.28
CA SER A 304 -18.84 19.69 -11.89
C SER A 304 -17.38 20.08 -11.63
N ARG A 305 -16.83 20.99 -12.48
CA ARG A 305 -15.43 21.43 -12.37
C ARG A 305 -15.18 22.27 -11.10
N GLU A 306 -16.10 23.16 -10.75
CA GLU A 306 -15.98 23.95 -9.52
C GLU A 306 -16.14 23.07 -8.28
N LEU A 307 -17.03 22.08 -8.35
CA LEU A 307 -17.19 21.08 -7.32
C LEU A 307 -15.91 20.28 -7.10
N TYR A 308 -15.21 19.85 -8.17
CA TYR A 308 -13.93 19.14 -8.07
C TYR A 308 -12.82 20.01 -7.45
N ALA A 309 -12.79 21.29 -7.79
CA ALA A 309 -11.87 22.25 -7.16
C ALA A 309 -12.15 22.38 -5.66
N SER A 310 -13.42 22.46 -5.27
CA SER A 310 -13.83 22.54 -3.86
C SER A 310 -13.50 21.25 -3.10
N VAL A 311 -13.73 20.08 -3.69
CA VAL A 311 -13.35 18.77 -3.12
C VAL A 311 -11.85 18.73 -2.84
N GLN A 312 -11.01 19.26 -3.74
CA GLN A 312 -9.57 19.32 -3.53
C GLN A 312 -9.19 20.21 -2.32
N GLU A 313 -9.86 21.35 -2.12
CA GLU A 313 -9.62 22.21 -0.95
C GLU A 313 -9.95 21.50 0.36
N TYR A 314 -11.13 20.91 0.49
CA TYR A 314 -11.53 20.16 1.69
C TYR A 314 -10.64 18.94 1.94
N PHE A 315 -10.27 18.22 0.88
CA PHE A 315 -9.36 17.09 0.98
C PHE A 315 -7.99 17.52 1.48
N THR A 316 -7.41 18.59 0.94
CA THR A 316 -6.12 19.13 1.38
C THR A 316 -6.17 19.58 2.83
N ALA A 317 -7.25 20.28 3.25
CA ALA A 317 -7.43 20.70 4.63
C ALA A 317 -7.52 19.51 5.60
N PHE A 318 -8.24 18.45 5.21
CA PHE A 318 -8.34 17.25 6.04
C PHE A 318 -7.01 16.49 6.11
N CYS A 319 -6.26 16.37 5.01
CA CYS A 319 -4.92 15.78 5.03
C CYS A 319 -3.99 16.57 5.94
N GLY A 320 -4.07 17.90 5.95
CA GLY A 320 -3.31 18.73 6.88
C GLY A 320 -3.68 18.49 8.35
N LEU A 321 -4.96 18.22 8.64
CA LEU A 321 -5.41 17.81 9.97
C LEU A 321 -4.82 16.46 10.38
N VAL A 322 -4.82 15.47 9.47
CA VAL A 322 -4.20 14.15 9.72
C VAL A 322 -2.69 14.31 9.93
N PHE A 323 -2.01 15.14 9.12
CA PHE A 323 -0.60 15.44 9.26
C PHE A 323 -0.29 15.98 10.66
N LEU A 324 -0.96 17.05 11.08
CA LEU A 324 -0.76 17.64 12.40
C LEU A 324 -1.17 16.69 13.53
N GLY A 325 -2.24 15.94 13.37
CA GLY A 325 -2.69 14.95 14.33
C GLY A 325 -1.66 13.84 14.59
N VAL A 326 -0.89 13.43 13.59
CA VAL A 326 0.19 12.44 13.76
C VAL A 326 1.45 13.11 14.33
N ILE A 327 1.87 14.25 13.78
CA ILE A 327 3.16 14.86 14.09
C ILE A 327 3.17 15.56 15.45
N LEU A 328 2.13 16.27 15.80
CA LEU A 328 2.05 16.94 17.11
C LEU A 328 1.92 15.94 18.26
N TYR A 329 1.46 14.74 18.00
CA TYR A 329 1.40 13.63 18.97
C TYR A 329 2.45 12.56 18.70
N ILE A 330 3.53 12.88 17.99
CA ILE A 330 4.52 11.90 17.53
C ILE A 330 5.17 11.14 18.68
N ASP A 331 5.38 11.77 19.84
CA ASP A 331 5.92 11.14 21.05
C ASP A 331 5.03 9.98 21.53
N VAL A 332 3.71 10.14 21.43
CA VAL A 332 2.73 9.11 21.79
C VAL A 332 2.58 8.08 20.67
N VAL A 333 2.48 8.56 19.42
CA VAL A 333 2.31 7.68 18.24
C VAL A 333 3.53 6.78 18.05
N ALA A 334 4.75 7.26 18.33
CA ALA A 334 5.97 6.47 18.25
C ALA A 334 6.01 5.30 19.26
N LEU A 335 5.20 5.33 20.33
CA LEU A 335 5.09 4.21 21.28
C LEU A 335 4.49 2.95 20.63
N ILE A 336 3.82 3.07 19.50
CA ILE A 336 3.36 1.94 18.68
C ILE A 336 4.56 1.09 18.27
N LEU A 337 5.72 1.74 17.98
CA LEU A 337 6.95 1.07 17.61
C LEU A 337 7.72 0.57 18.82
N GLY A 338 8.38 -0.59 18.67
CA GLY A 338 9.38 -1.05 19.63
C GLY A 338 10.50 -0.02 19.80
N PRO A 339 11.13 0.08 21.00
CA PRO A 339 12.12 1.12 21.31
C PRO A 339 13.26 1.19 20.27
N GLN A 340 13.75 0.05 19.81
CA GLN A 340 14.85 -0.06 18.83
C GLN A 340 14.51 0.50 17.43
N PHE A 341 13.22 0.73 17.11
CA PHE A 341 12.78 1.27 15.83
C PHE A 341 12.52 2.78 15.83
N ARG A 342 12.59 3.43 16.99
CA ARG A 342 12.19 4.84 17.12
C ARG A 342 13.21 5.84 16.57
N SER A 343 14.45 5.41 16.31
CA SER A 343 15.50 6.27 15.75
C SER A 343 15.15 6.86 14.37
N ALA A 344 14.33 6.16 13.58
CA ALA A 344 13.92 6.61 12.25
C ALA A 344 12.60 7.41 12.23
N VAL A 345 11.99 7.72 13.40
CA VAL A 345 10.71 8.46 13.46
C VAL A 345 10.80 9.84 12.80
N GLY A 346 12.00 10.44 12.73
CA GLY A 346 12.23 11.71 12.03
C GLY A 346 11.80 11.73 10.56
N VAL A 347 11.66 10.58 9.87
CA VAL A 347 11.18 10.54 8.47
C VAL A 347 9.66 10.65 8.34
N VAL A 348 8.92 10.48 9.42
CA VAL A 348 7.44 10.46 9.41
C VAL A 348 6.83 11.74 8.82
N PRO A 349 7.30 12.97 9.15
CA PRO A 349 6.78 14.19 8.53
C PRO A 349 6.93 14.19 7.01
N VAL A 350 8.08 13.74 6.49
CA VAL A 350 8.36 13.67 5.05
C VAL A 350 7.42 12.67 4.38
N MET A 351 7.21 11.51 5.00
CA MET A 351 6.33 10.47 4.45
C MET A 351 4.84 10.86 4.50
N LEU A 352 4.40 11.54 5.56
CA LEU A 352 3.04 12.09 5.63
C LEU A 352 2.79 13.12 4.53
N LEU A 353 3.76 14.02 4.30
CA LEU A 353 3.69 15.01 3.22
C LEU A 353 3.69 14.32 1.85
N SER A 354 4.50 13.29 1.66
CA SER A 354 4.52 12.47 0.44
C SER A 354 3.16 11.83 0.17
N TYR A 355 2.56 11.19 1.17
CA TYR A 355 1.21 10.60 1.02
C TYR A 355 0.14 11.67 0.80
N MET A 356 0.20 12.81 1.48
CA MET A 356 -0.71 13.94 1.22
C MET A 356 -0.66 14.36 -0.26
N LEU A 357 0.54 14.51 -0.83
CA LEU A 357 0.72 14.82 -2.24
C LEU A 357 0.20 13.72 -3.17
N LEU A 358 0.40 12.44 -2.81
CA LEU A 358 -0.19 11.30 -3.54
C LEU A 358 -1.71 11.38 -3.56
N GLY A 359 -2.34 11.73 -2.44
CA GLY A 359 -3.78 11.91 -2.37
C GLY A 359 -4.27 13.11 -3.19
N MET A 360 -3.56 14.24 -3.13
CA MET A 360 -3.84 15.42 -3.97
C MET A 360 -3.67 15.09 -5.46
N LEU A 361 -2.62 14.35 -5.81
CA LEU A 361 -2.37 13.85 -7.16
C LEU A 361 -3.54 13.01 -7.67
N PHE A 362 -4.11 12.14 -6.84
CA PHE A 362 -5.27 11.34 -7.22
C PHE A 362 -6.44 12.21 -7.70
N ASN A 363 -6.79 13.24 -6.94
CA ASN A 363 -7.87 14.15 -7.32
C ASN A 363 -7.55 14.93 -8.59
N VAL A 364 -6.36 15.52 -8.66
CA VAL A 364 -5.92 16.28 -9.84
C VAL A 364 -5.88 15.39 -11.07
N SER A 365 -5.51 14.12 -10.92
CA SER A 365 -5.38 13.14 -12.01
C SER A 365 -6.71 12.62 -12.58
N MET A 366 -7.85 12.98 -11.99
CA MET A 366 -9.17 12.60 -12.54
C MET A 366 -9.39 13.10 -13.98
N TRP A 367 -8.68 14.16 -14.41
CA TRP A 367 -8.79 14.71 -15.75
C TRP A 367 -8.56 13.68 -16.86
N TYR A 368 -7.55 12.82 -16.76
CA TYR A 368 -7.28 11.84 -17.82
C TYR A 368 -8.32 10.72 -17.86
N LYS A 369 -8.93 10.37 -16.71
CA LYS A 369 -10.04 9.42 -16.66
C LYS A 369 -11.30 10.01 -17.30
N LEU A 370 -11.63 11.26 -16.96
CA LEU A 370 -12.80 11.97 -17.47
C LEU A 370 -12.70 12.36 -18.94
N SER A 371 -11.48 12.66 -19.44
CA SER A 371 -11.22 12.99 -20.85
C SER A 371 -10.89 11.78 -21.73
N GLY A 372 -10.85 10.55 -21.17
CA GLY A 372 -10.50 9.33 -21.89
C GLY A 372 -9.01 9.18 -22.24
N LYS A 373 -8.14 10.08 -21.73
CA LYS A 373 -6.69 10.06 -22.01
C LYS A 373 -5.89 9.23 -20.99
N THR A 374 -6.38 8.05 -20.66
CA THR A 374 -5.83 7.19 -19.59
C THR A 374 -4.36 6.81 -19.81
N ASN A 375 -3.87 6.79 -21.06
CA ASN A 375 -2.45 6.52 -21.36
C ASN A 375 -1.51 7.55 -20.74
N MET A 376 -1.98 8.77 -20.42
CA MET A 376 -1.16 9.78 -19.76
C MET A 376 -0.77 9.36 -18.34
N ALA A 377 -1.55 8.50 -17.70
CA ALA A 377 -1.19 7.94 -16.39
C ALA A 377 0.17 7.22 -16.41
N ILE A 378 0.48 6.50 -17.51
CA ILE A 378 1.74 5.76 -17.67
C ILE A 378 2.93 6.72 -17.64
N TRP A 379 2.85 7.81 -18.41
CA TRP A 379 3.93 8.80 -18.49
C TRP A 379 4.14 9.53 -17.17
N ILE A 380 3.04 9.86 -16.47
CA ILE A 380 3.10 10.52 -15.17
C ILE A 380 3.76 9.58 -14.14
N THR A 381 3.34 8.32 -14.09
CA THR A 381 3.93 7.33 -13.14
C THR A 381 5.36 6.96 -13.51
N LEU A 382 5.71 6.89 -14.79
CA LEU A 382 7.08 6.65 -15.24
C LEU A 382 8.00 7.82 -14.85
N ALA A 383 7.55 9.06 -15.02
CA ALA A 383 8.31 10.22 -14.56
C ALA A 383 8.56 10.17 -13.06
N GLY A 384 7.55 9.79 -12.27
CA GLY A 384 7.70 9.58 -10.83
C GLY A 384 8.74 8.51 -10.50
N LEU A 385 8.65 7.34 -11.15
CA LEU A 385 9.59 6.23 -10.98
C LEU A 385 11.05 6.65 -11.26
N VAL A 386 11.26 7.38 -12.37
CA VAL A 386 12.61 7.88 -12.73
C VAL A 386 13.13 8.83 -11.65
N VAL A 387 12.29 9.74 -11.15
CA VAL A 387 12.69 10.67 -10.08
C VAL A 387 13.04 9.92 -8.78
N THR A 388 12.20 8.96 -8.36
CA THR A 388 12.48 8.13 -7.18
C THR A 388 13.82 7.40 -7.34
N ALA A 389 14.04 6.74 -8.50
CA ALA A 389 15.28 6.02 -8.76
C ALA A 389 16.49 6.95 -8.72
N LEU A 390 16.45 8.11 -9.38
CA LEU A 390 17.54 9.07 -9.40
C LEU A 390 17.88 9.60 -8.01
N VAL A 391 16.86 9.98 -7.21
CA VAL A 391 17.11 10.49 -5.86
C VAL A 391 17.72 9.39 -4.97
N ILE A 392 17.23 8.16 -5.05
CA ILE A 392 17.77 7.04 -4.28
C ILE A 392 19.21 6.74 -4.70
N ILE A 393 19.46 6.56 -5.98
CA ILE A 393 20.82 6.19 -6.49
C ILE A 393 21.85 7.27 -6.14
N LEU A 394 21.49 8.54 -6.24
CA LEU A 394 22.44 9.64 -6.02
C LEU A 394 22.64 9.97 -4.53
N PHE A 395 21.61 9.84 -3.70
CA PHE A 395 21.65 10.37 -2.33
C PHE A 395 21.64 9.28 -1.24
N MET A 396 21.19 8.06 -1.52
CA MET A 396 21.16 6.98 -0.51
C MET A 396 22.57 6.59 -0.02
N PRO A 397 23.65 6.60 -0.85
CA PRO A 397 25.00 6.35 -0.36
C PRO A 397 25.47 7.32 0.73
N LYS A 398 24.86 8.50 0.83
CA LYS A 398 25.23 9.53 1.82
C LYS A 398 24.19 9.68 2.93
N TYR A 399 22.91 9.53 2.61
CA TYR A 399 21.81 9.87 3.52
C TYR A 399 20.94 8.67 3.90
N SER A 400 21.30 7.44 3.47
CA SER A 400 20.59 6.19 3.78
C SER A 400 19.06 6.35 3.59
N TYR A 401 18.25 5.97 4.57
CA TYR A 401 16.79 5.98 4.50
C TYR A 401 16.15 7.37 4.29
N TRP A 402 16.86 8.45 4.59
CA TRP A 402 16.37 9.80 4.26
C TRP A 402 16.23 10.02 2.76
N ALA A 403 17.16 9.45 1.97
CA ALA A 403 17.08 9.51 0.51
C ALA A 403 15.83 8.80 -0.02
N ALA A 404 15.42 7.67 0.58
CA ALA A 404 14.20 6.98 0.23
C ALA A 404 12.97 7.86 0.51
N ALA A 405 12.89 8.47 1.70
CA ALA A 405 11.78 9.36 2.08
C ALA A 405 11.67 10.58 1.14
N TYR A 406 12.78 11.25 0.87
CA TYR A 406 12.79 12.40 -0.05
C TYR A 406 12.60 11.98 -1.52
N GLY A 407 13.00 10.76 -1.90
CA GLY A 407 12.74 10.18 -3.21
C GLY A 407 11.23 10.07 -3.51
N HIS A 408 10.47 9.54 -2.57
CA HIS A 408 9.00 9.50 -2.66
C HIS A 408 8.38 10.90 -2.70
N LEU A 409 8.86 11.82 -1.85
CA LEU A 409 8.38 13.21 -1.84
C LEU A 409 8.62 13.88 -3.19
N ALA A 410 9.84 13.83 -3.71
CA ALA A 410 10.20 14.43 -5.00
C ALA A 410 9.40 13.82 -6.15
N SER A 411 9.23 12.49 -6.16
CA SER A 411 8.42 11.77 -7.13
C SER A 411 7.00 12.29 -7.17
N TYR A 412 6.32 12.37 -6.01
CA TYR A 412 4.93 12.82 -5.96
C TYR A 412 4.79 14.32 -6.26
N VAL A 413 5.78 15.16 -5.94
CA VAL A 413 5.82 16.58 -6.36
C VAL A 413 5.86 16.66 -7.89
N VAL A 414 6.76 15.91 -8.53
CA VAL A 414 6.89 15.92 -10.00
C VAL A 414 5.65 15.38 -10.67
N MET A 415 5.12 14.25 -10.20
CA MET A 415 3.88 13.67 -10.74
C MET A 415 2.70 14.63 -10.59
N PHE A 416 2.57 15.31 -9.44
CA PHE A 416 1.53 16.29 -9.17
C PHE A 416 1.66 17.51 -10.09
N ALA A 417 2.87 18.04 -10.28
CA ALA A 417 3.13 19.15 -11.17
C ALA A 417 2.79 18.81 -12.64
N ILE A 418 3.29 17.67 -13.14
CA ILE A 418 3.00 17.21 -14.51
C ILE A 418 1.48 17.01 -14.69
N SER A 419 0.82 16.33 -13.75
CA SER A 419 -0.62 16.09 -13.85
C SER A 419 -1.43 17.37 -13.79
N SER A 420 -1.00 18.36 -13.00
CA SER A 420 -1.66 19.68 -12.89
C SER A 420 -1.56 20.46 -14.20
N VAL A 421 -0.37 20.51 -14.80
CA VAL A 421 -0.13 21.20 -16.07
C VAL A 421 -0.92 20.55 -17.22
N LEU A 422 -0.85 19.23 -17.32
CA LEU A 422 -1.59 18.49 -18.34
C LEU A 422 -3.11 18.58 -18.11
N GLY A 423 -3.56 18.55 -16.87
CA GLY A 423 -4.96 18.72 -16.51
C GLY A 423 -5.50 20.09 -16.91
N ALA A 424 -4.75 21.16 -16.67
CA ALA A 424 -5.12 22.51 -17.11
C ALA A 424 -5.26 22.62 -18.65
N LYS A 425 -4.46 21.84 -19.40
CA LYS A 425 -4.50 21.83 -20.87
C LYS A 425 -5.67 21.01 -21.43
N TYR A 426 -5.94 19.82 -20.87
CA TYR A 426 -6.86 18.86 -21.50
C TYR A 426 -8.26 18.82 -20.86
N TYR A 427 -8.35 19.14 -19.58
CA TYR A 427 -9.62 19.19 -18.85
C TYR A 427 -9.51 20.23 -17.71
N PRO A 428 -9.62 21.53 -18.04
CA PRO A 428 -9.37 22.60 -17.09
C PRO A 428 -10.38 22.57 -15.95
N ILE A 429 -9.87 22.35 -14.74
CA ILE A 429 -10.58 22.47 -13.48
C ILE A 429 -10.07 23.74 -12.81
N PRO A 430 -10.95 24.64 -12.33
CA PRO A 430 -10.55 25.92 -11.76
C PRO A 430 -10.03 25.76 -10.34
N TYR A 431 -8.90 25.05 -10.17
CA TYR A 431 -8.27 24.90 -8.86
C TYR A 431 -7.81 26.25 -8.31
N ARG A 432 -8.17 26.50 -7.07
CA ARG A 432 -7.79 27.74 -6.37
C ARG A 432 -6.43 27.55 -5.70
N TRP A 433 -5.37 27.53 -6.51
CA TRP A 433 -4.00 27.21 -6.07
C TRP A 433 -3.53 28.07 -4.89
N GLY A 434 -3.90 29.35 -4.85
CA GLY A 434 -3.58 30.24 -3.73
C GLY A 434 -4.18 29.75 -2.40
N ARG A 435 -5.42 29.22 -2.41
CA ARG A 435 -6.04 28.67 -1.21
C ARG A 435 -5.40 27.38 -0.77
N LEU A 436 -5.10 26.49 -1.74
CA LEU A 436 -4.39 25.24 -1.46
C LEU A 436 -3.03 25.53 -0.82
N LEU A 437 -2.30 26.51 -1.36
CA LEU A 437 -1.03 26.95 -0.80
C LEU A 437 -1.18 27.51 0.62
N LEU A 438 -2.18 28.36 0.87
CA LEU A 438 -2.44 28.92 2.20
C LEU A 438 -2.78 27.84 3.23
N ILE A 439 -3.53 26.79 2.84
CA ILE A 439 -3.84 25.65 3.72
C ILE A 439 -2.56 24.89 4.08
N VAL A 440 -1.69 24.62 3.10
CA VAL A 440 -0.41 23.93 3.31
C VAL A 440 0.55 24.80 4.12
N LEU A 441 0.61 26.10 3.86
CA LEU A 441 1.43 27.04 4.64
C LEU A 441 0.94 27.14 6.08
N ALA A 442 -0.37 27.17 6.33
CA ALA A 442 -0.92 27.15 7.68
C ALA A 442 -0.55 25.86 8.42
N MET A 443 -0.61 24.71 7.75
CA MET A 443 -0.15 23.42 8.30
C MET A 443 1.34 23.51 8.68
N GLY A 444 2.19 23.98 7.76
CA GLY A 444 3.62 24.14 8.00
C GLY A 444 3.94 25.13 9.12
N ALA A 445 3.18 26.24 9.20
CA ALA A 445 3.32 27.23 10.27
C ALA A 445 2.98 26.64 11.66
N MET A 446 1.91 25.86 11.77
CA MET A 446 1.55 25.19 13.03
C MET A 446 2.58 24.13 13.42
N TYR A 447 3.12 23.39 12.46
CA TYR A 447 4.21 22.45 12.70
C TYR A 447 5.50 23.18 13.13
N GLY A 448 5.89 24.23 12.43
CA GLY A 448 7.04 25.06 12.82
C GLY A 448 6.87 25.70 14.21
N ALA A 449 5.66 26.20 14.51
CA ALA A 449 5.33 26.73 15.85
C ALA A 449 5.45 25.64 16.94
N SER A 450 5.01 24.41 16.67
CA SER A 450 5.16 23.32 17.64
C SER A 450 6.63 23.01 17.94
N ILE A 451 7.51 22.99 16.93
CA ILE A 451 8.95 22.78 17.13
C ILE A 451 9.55 23.88 17.98
N LEU A 452 9.21 25.15 17.72
CA LEU A 452 9.69 26.30 18.51
C LEU A 452 9.17 26.26 19.96
N ILE A 453 7.90 25.94 20.14
CA ILE A 453 7.31 25.85 21.49
C ILE A 453 7.94 24.68 22.26
N ASP A 454 8.13 23.54 21.61
CA ASP A 454 8.77 22.39 22.24
C ASP A 454 10.21 22.70 22.66
N SER A 455 10.98 23.38 21.81
CA SER A 455 12.37 23.77 22.15
C SER A 455 12.48 24.82 23.26
N ILE A 456 11.44 25.66 23.47
CA ILE A 456 11.49 26.75 24.47
C ILE A 456 10.84 26.31 25.78
N LEU A 457 9.67 25.64 25.73
CA LEU A 457 8.85 25.35 26.91
C LEU A 457 8.90 23.90 27.36
N PHE A 458 9.19 22.97 26.45
CA PHE A 458 9.08 21.53 26.67
C PHE A 458 10.36 20.77 26.26
N ASP A 459 11.52 21.46 26.30
CA ASP A 459 12.79 20.80 25.99
C ASP A 459 13.02 19.60 26.91
N GLY A 460 13.36 18.45 26.35
CA GLY A 460 13.53 17.20 27.07
C GLY A 460 12.25 16.57 27.64
N VAL A 461 11.07 17.15 27.42
CA VAL A 461 9.80 16.56 27.88
C VAL A 461 9.38 15.43 26.95
N ALA A 462 9.49 14.18 27.45
CA ALA A 462 9.11 12.98 26.74
C ALA A 462 8.05 12.18 27.53
N PHE A 463 7.17 11.50 26.77
CA PHE A 463 6.13 10.64 27.35
C PHE A 463 6.77 9.47 28.12
N GLY A 464 6.34 9.26 29.37
CA GLY A 464 6.84 8.22 30.27
C GLY A 464 8.18 8.50 30.96
N GLN A 465 8.84 9.63 30.66
CA GLN A 465 10.09 10.05 31.30
C GLN A 465 9.92 11.34 32.11
N SER A 466 8.95 12.18 31.77
CA SER A 466 8.67 13.47 32.41
C SER A 466 7.43 13.41 33.30
N SER A 467 7.24 14.41 34.14
CA SER A 467 6.05 14.51 35.00
C SER A 467 4.77 14.55 34.15
N VAL A 468 3.73 13.90 34.62
CA VAL A 468 2.43 13.81 33.91
C VAL A 468 1.88 15.21 33.60
N GLY A 469 2.04 16.16 34.49
CA GLY A 469 1.56 17.55 34.30
C GLY A 469 2.22 18.23 33.10
N LEU A 470 3.54 18.09 32.92
CA LEU A 470 4.26 18.68 31.79
C LEU A 470 3.87 18.03 30.47
N VAL A 471 3.72 16.68 30.45
CA VAL A 471 3.27 15.98 29.27
C VAL A 471 1.86 16.40 28.86
N VAL A 472 0.93 16.52 29.84
CA VAL A 472 -0.44 17.00 29.58
C VAL A 472 -0.43 18.43 29.07
N ALA A 473 0.39 19.31 29.65
CA ALA A 473 0.53 20.70 29.18
C ALA A 473 1.04 20.76 27.72
N LYS A 474 2.06 19.99 27.36
CA LYS A 474 2.55 19.87 25.99
C LYS A 474 1.44 19.43 25.04
N LEU A 475 0.73 18.36 25.36
CA LEU A 475 -0.35 17.84 24.52
C LEU A 475 -1.51 18.83 24.42
N ALA A 476 -1.83 19.60 25.47
CA ALA A 476 -2.85 20.64 25.43
C ALA A 476 -2.47 21.78 24.47
N VAL A 477 -1.22 22.23 24.51
CA VAL A 477 -0.71 23.25 23.57
C VAL A 477 -0.77 22.72 22.12
N HIS A 478 -0.34 21.50 21.88
CA HIS A 478 -0.44 20.86 20.56
C HIS A 478 -1.90 20.76 20.07
N THR A 479 -2.84 20.44 20.97
CA THR A 479 -4.28 20.45 20.65
C THR A 479 -4.76 21.83 20.23
N ILE A 480 -4.32 22.89 20.92
CA ILE A 480 -4.65 24.28 20.54
C ILE A 480 -4.15 24.61 19.13
N LEU A 481 -2.93 24.21 18.77
CA LEU A 481 -2.38 24.41 17.43
C LEU A 481 -3.22 23.71 16.36
N ILE A 482 -3.74 22.52 16.63
CA ILE A 482 -4.66 21.82 15.71
C ILE A 482 -5.95 22.62 15.53
N PHE A 483 -6.56 23.13 16.60
CA PHE A 483 -7.77 23.96 16.49
C PHE A 483 -7.50 25.26 15.73
N MET A 484 -6.34 25.90 15.96
CA MET A 484 -5.93 27.08 15.20
C MET A 484 -5.80 26.77 13.69
N TYR A 485 -5.20 25.61 13.35
CA TYR A 485 -5.16 25.15 11.98
C TYR A 485 -6.56 24.94 11.38
N MET A 486 -7.44 24.24 12.11
CA MET A 486 -8.80 23.98 11.65
C MET A 486 -9.56 25.30 11.37
N PHE A 487 -9.42 26.27 12.26
CA PHE A 487 -10.02 27.58 12.08
C PHE A 487 -9.43 28.34 10.86
N ALA A 488 -8.10 28.32 10.69
CA ALA A 488 -7.44 28.93 9.55
C ALA A 488 -7.87 28.29 8.21
N ALA A 489 -7.85 26.96 8.14
CA ALA A 489 -8.26 26.20 6.96
C ALA A 489 -9.73 26.47 6.60
N TRP A 490 -10.62 26.45 7.60
CA TRP A 490 -12.02 26.77 7.41
C TRP A 490 -12.23 28.21 6.88
N ARG A 491 -11.49 29.19 7.41
CA ARG A 491 -11.54 30.59 6.97
C ARG A 491 -11.03 30.74 5.52
N PHE A 492 -9.98 30.03 5.13
CA PHE A 492 -9.44 30.09 3.76
C PHE A 492 -10.39 29.46 2.75
N ILE A 493 -11.06 28.35 3.09
CA ILE A 493 -12.04 27.71 2.21
C ILE A 493 -13.29 28.60 2.03
N ARG A 494 -13.75 29.30 3.07
CA ARG A 494 -14.93 30.16 3.03
C ARG A 494 -14.69 31.56 2.44
N ARG A 495 -13.45 32.00 2.28
CA ARG A 495 -13.18 33.27 1.60
C ARG A 495 -13.67 33.19 0.15
N LYS A 496 -14.67 34.06 -0.19
CA LYS A 496 -15.16 34.22 -1.56
C LYS A 496 -14.11 34.83 -2.47
#